data_8bb41ca4979b66d338efd6e0706539a0
#
_entry.id   8bb41ca4979b66d338efd6e0706539a0
#
_cell.length_a   1.000
_cell.length_b   1.000
_cell.length_c   1.000
_cell.angle_alpha   90.00
_cell.angle_beta   90.00
_cell.angle_gamma   90.00
#
_symmetry.space_group_name_H-M   'P 1'
#
loop_
_entity.id
_entity.type
_entity.pdbx_description
1 polymer ?
#
loop_
_entity_poly.entity_id
_entity_poly.type
_entity_poly.pdbx_seq_one_letter_code
_entity_poly.pdbx_strand_id
1 'polypeptide(L)'
;KVIKMIKINQNFLNLQDSYLFSTIAKKVAEYSKNNPNKKIIKLGIGDVTRPIVPACLEAMHKAVDEIGTQEGFKGYGPEQGYEFLREAISNDYKKLGVDIQTNEIFVSDGAKCDCGNIVDIFAQDNIVAITDPVYPVYLDTNVMSGRSGEFDNEKGIYKNIVYLPVIAENDFKPELPKEKVDMIYLCFPNNPTGTVLSKEELEKWVKYAKENNSIILYDSAYEAFITEEDVPHSIFEIEGAKDVAIEFRSFSKTAGFTGVRCAYVVIPQTVMGYSKNGEKVSLNKLWNRRTCTKFNGVSYVVQRAAEATFTEEGQKQIKENIAYYMENAKTIKNGLEDAGYTVFGGTNSPYVWLKVPDGITSWEFFDKLLEEVNVVGTPGSGFGPHGEGYFRLTAFGTKENTKEAIERIKNWKIK
;
A
#
# COMPACT_ATOMS: atom_id res chain seq x y z
N LYS A 1 29.98 29.89 -28.42
CA LYS A 1 28.81 28.97 -28.54
C LYS A 1 28.54 28.40 -27.17
N VAL A 2 27.43 28.75 -26.52
CA VAL A 2 26.97 28.05 -25.30
C VAL A 2 26.58 26.66 -25.70
N ILE A 3 27.29 25.66 -25.21
CA ILE A 3 26.96 24.25 -25.44
C ILE A 3 25.64 23.98 -24.68
N LYS A 4 24.59 23.69 -25.43
CA LYS A 4 23.28 23.39 -24.86
C LYS A 4 23.31 21.97 -24.26
N MET A 5 23.46 21.88 -22.95
CA MET A 5 23.47 20.59 -22.22
C MET A 5 22.06 20.02 -22.11
N ILE A 6 21.95 18.70 -21.97
CA ILE A 6 20.69 18.02 -21.63
C ILE A 6 20.21 18.46 -20.24
N LYS A 7 18.92 18.70 -20.12
CA LYS A 7 18.29 19.07 -18.83
C LYS A 7 17.55 17.85 -18.27
N ILE A 8 17.68 17.69 -16.96
CA ILE A 8 16.96 16.67 -16.19
C ILE A 8 15.58 17.18 -15.76
N ASN A 9 14.74 16.28 -15.26
CA ASN A 9 13.53 16.66 -14.51
C ASN A 9 13.94 17.19 -13.14
N GLN A 10 13.88 18.52 -12.95
CA GLN A 10 14.31 19.21 -11.72
C GLN A 10 13.53 18.76 -10.48
N ASN A 11 12.30 18.25 -10.65
CA ASN A 11 11.48 17.79 -9.52
C ASN A 11 12.14 16.67 -8.71
N PHE A 12 12.97 15.84 -9.35
CA PHE A 12 13.72 14.78 -8.66
C PHE A 12 14.70 15.31 -7.63
N LEU A 13 15.20 16.53 -7.80
CA LEU A 13 16.09 17.18 -6.83
C LEU A 13 15.37 17.65 -5.56
N ASN A 14 14.05 17.69 -5.58
CA ASN A 14 13.23 18.02 -4.41
C ASN A 14 12.97 16.82 -3.49
N LEU A 15 13.29 15.61 -3.93
CA LEU A 15 13.17 14.41 -3.08
C LEU A 15 14.12 14.51 -1.90
N GLN A 16 13.67 14.09 -0.73
CA GLN A 16 14.53 13.98 0.45
C GLN A 16 15.50 12.81 0.32
N ASP A 17 16.75 12.99 0.76
CA ASP A 17 17.85 12.03 0.56
C ASP A 17 17.72 10.71 1.31
N SER A 18 16.90 10.64 2.33
CA SER A 18 16.76 9.43 3.14
C SER A 18 15.50 8.65 2.82
N TYR A 19 15.62 7.61 2.00
CA TYR A 19 14.58 6.61 1.96
C TYR A 19 14.63 5.76 3.24
N LEU A 20 13.56 5.81 4.04
CA LEU A 20 13.42 5.15 5.34
C LEU A 20 14.02 3.74 5.41
N PHE A 21 13.61 2.88 4.47
CA PHE A 21 14.00 1.46 4.50
C PHE A 21 15.49 1.22 4.19
N SER A 22 16.13 2.08 3.40
CA SER A 22 17.57 2.00 3.16
C SER A 22 18.39 2.40 4.39
N THR A 23 17.92 3.39 5.13
CA THR A 23 18.54 3.80 6.40
C THR A 23 18.46 2.70 7.45
N ILE A 24 17.29 2.07 7.60
CA ILE A 24 17.10 0.91 8.47
C ILE A 24 18.05 -0.22 8.08
N ALA A 25 18.10 -0.57 6.80
CA ALA A 25 18.96 -1.65 6.31
C ALA A 25 20.45 -1.41 6.63
N LYS A 26 20.93 -0.19 6.44
CA LYS A 26 22.32 0.20 6.79
C LYS A 26 22.60 0.05 8.29
N LYS A 27 21.74 0.59 9.14
CA LYS A 27 21.89 0.48 10.62
C LYS A 27 21.90 -0.97 11.08
N VAL A 28 20.99 -1.80 10.57
CA VAL A 28 20.92 -3.24 10.91
C VAL A 28 22.15 -3.99 10.42
N ALA A 29 22.63 -3.72 9.21
CA ALA A 29 23.82 -4.36 8.64
C ALA A 29 25.07 -4.00 9.46
N GLU A 30 25.23 -2.74 9.83
CA GLU A 30 26.35 -2.29 10.68
C GLU A 30 26.30 -2.94 12.08
N TYR A 31 25.14 -2.94 12.70
CA TYR A 31 24.96 -3.60 14.00
C TYR A 31 25.26 -5.10 13.94
N SER A 32 24.76 -5.79 12.92
CA SER A 32 25.00 -7.23 12.72
C SER A 32 26.48 -7.55 12.53
N LYS A 33 27.21 -6.72 11.79
CA LYS A 33 28.65 -6.87 11.56
C LYS A 33 29.42 -6.77 12.88
N ASN A 34 29.02 -5.84 13.75
CA ASN A 34 29.68 -5.60 15.05
C ASN A 34 29.23 -6.59 16.13
N ASN A 35 28.12 -7.30 15.91
CA ASN A 35 27.51 -8.23 16.86
C ASN A 35 27.14 -9.57 16.18
N PRO A 36 28.11 -10.32 15.64
CA PRO A 36 27.83 -11.51 14.80
C PRO A 36 27.14 -12.66 15.53
N ASN A 37 27.21 -12.69 16.87
CA ASN A 37 26.58 -13.72 17.68
C ASN A 37 25.20 -13.34 18.22
N LYS A 38 24.66 -12.15 17.87
CA LYS A 38 23.34 -11.72 18.30
C LYS A 38 22.27 -12.15 17.29
N LYS A 39 21.24 -12.82 17.78
CA LYS A 39 20.05 -13.13 16.97
C LYS A 39 19.15 -11.91 16.87
N ILE A 40 19.14 -11.27 15.73
CA ILE A 40 18.25 -10.13 15.43
C ILE A 40 16.95 -10.65 14.85
N ILE A 41 15.82 -10.25 15.43
CA ILE A 41 14.47 -10.57 14.93
C ILE A 41 13.91 -9.34 14.22
N LYS A 42 13.60 -9.50 12.93
CA LYS A 42 13.10 -8.43 12.08
C LYS A 42 11.57 -8.46 12.02
N LEU A 43 10.94 -7.50 12.69
CA LEU A 43 9.50 -7.27 12.68
C LEU A 43 9.12 -5.93 12.01
N GLY A 44 10.03 -5.36 11.21
CA GLY A 44 9.82 -4.10 10.51
C GLY A 44 9.54 -4.24 9.02
N ILE A 45 9.74 -5.44 8.47
CA ILE A 45 9.63 -5.68 7.02
C ILE A 45 8.17 -5.75 6.61
N GLY A 46 7.80 -4.95 5.62
CA GLY A 46 6.48 -4.99 4.98
C GLY A 46 6.41 -6.02 3.84
N ASP A 47 7.12 -7.12 3.95
CA ASP A 47 7.13 -8.20 2.97
C ASP A 47 6.61 -9.51 3.58
N VAL A 48 5.88 -10.27 2.77
CA VAL A 48 5.36 -11.59 3.14
C VAL A 48 6.50 -12.60 3.20
N THR A 49 6.34 -13.61 4.05
CA THR A 49 7.38 -14.63 4.31
C THR A 49 6.92 -16.06 4.05
N ARG A 50 5.61 -16.27 3.95
CA ARG A 50 5.08 -17.59 3.62
C ARG A 50 5.13 -17.84 2.11
N PRO A 51 5.42 -19.09 1.68
CA PRO A 51 5.45 -19.43 0.26
C PRO A 51 4.13 -19.12 -0.46
N ILE A 52 4.23 -18.93 -1.77
CA ILE A 52 3.05 -18.90 -2.64
C ILE A 52 2.28 -20.20 -2.48
N VAL A 53 0.95 -20.09 -2.38
CA VAL A 53 0.07 -21.22 -2.11
C VAL A 53 0.09 -22.26 -3.23
N PRO A 54 -0.13 -23.56 -2.90
CA PRO A 54 -0.04 -24.66 -3.88
C PRO A 54 -0.90 -24.48 -5.12
N ALA A 55 -2.12 -23.98 -4.99
CA ALA A 55 -3.02 -23.75 -6.14
C ALA A 55 -2.41 -22.77 -7.16
N CYS A 56 -1.73 -21.71 -6.69
CA CYS A 56 -1.06 -20.75 -7.56
C CYS A 56 0.19 -21.34 -8.21
N LEU A 57 0.99 -22.13 -7.47
CA LEU A 57 2.17 -22.80 -8.01
C LEU A 57 1.78 -23.83 -9.09
N GLU A 58 0.74 -24.61 -8.87
CA GLU A 58 0.23 -25.58 -9.86
C GLU A 58 -0.21 -24.86 -11.15
N ALA A 59 -0.92 -23.75 -11.02
CA ALA A 59 -1.31 -22.93 -12.17
C ALA A 59 -0.08 -22.37 -12.93
N MET A 60 0.96 -21.96 -12.21
CA MET A 60 2.23 -21.51 -12.83
C MET A 60 2.91 -22.63 -13.59
N HIS A 61 3.09 -23.82 -13.01
CA HIS A 61 3.69 -24.98 -13.67
C HIS A 61 2.92 -25.36 -14.93
N LYS A 62 1.60 -25.46 -14.86
CA LYS A 62 0.75 -25.73 -16.01
C LYS A 62 0.92 -24.67 -17.13
N ALA A 63 0.97 -23.41 -16.77
CA ALA A 63 1.15 -22.32 -17.72
C ALA A 63 2.55 -22.36 -18.38
N VAL A 64 3.60 -22.73 -17.63
CA VAL A 64 4.95 -22.91 -18.18
C VAL A 64 4.98 -24.08 -19.18
N ASP A 65 4.38 -25.21 -18.85
CA ASP A 65 4.30 -26.36 -19.78
C ASP A 65 3.51 -26.00 -21.04
N GLU A 66 2.41 -25.27 -20.89
CA GLU A 66 1.55 -24.82 -22.00
C GLU A 66 2.33 -23.93 -22.99
N ILE A 67 3.02 -22.91 -22.51
CA ILE A 67 3.78 -21.99 -23.38
C ILE A 67 4.99 -22.66 -24.06
N GLY A 68 5.40 -23.82 -23.58
CA GLY A 68 6.45 -24.64 -24.17
C GLY A 68 6.02 -25.42 -25.42
N THR A 69 4.72 -25.39 -25.76
CA THR A 69 4.17 -26.06 -26.95
C THR A 69 3.90 -25.06 -28.07
N GLN A 70 3.85 -25.53 -29.32
CA GLN A 70 3.54 -24.68 -30.47
C GLN A 70 2.11 -24.10 -30.38
N GLU A 71 1.16 -24.91 -29.92
CA GLU A 71 -0.24 -24.53 -29.78
C GLU A 71 -0.49 -23.60 -28.58
N GLY A 72 0.28 -23.79 -27.51
CA GLY A 72 0.14 -23.02 -26.26
C GLY A 72 0.99 -21.78 -26.17
N PHE A 73 1.93 -21.56 -27.12
CA PHE A 73 2.79 -20.39 -27.10
C PHE A 73 1.99 -19.08 -27.03
N LYS A 74 2.45 -18.14 -26.19
CA LYS A 74 1.87 -16.80 -26.04
C LYS A 74 2.87 -15.74 -26.48
N GLY A 75 2.47 -14.94 -27.47
CA GLY A 75 3.16 -13.69 -27.79
C GLY A 75 2.71 -12.55 -26.84
N TYR A 76 2.77 -11.32 -27.30
CA TYR A 76 2.22 -10.19 -26.55
C TYR A 76 0.73 -10.39 -26.28
N GLY A 77 0.36 -10.38 -25.02
CA GLY A 77 -1.04 -10.38 -24.59
C GLY A 77 -1.66 -8.98 -24.62
N PRO A 78 -2.94 -8.85 -24.25
CA PRO A 78 -3.56 -7.55 -24.05
C PRO A 78 -2.82 -6.76 -22.96
N GLU A 79 -2.52 -5.50 -23.23
CA GLU A 79 -1.85 -4.61 -22.28
C GLU A 79 -2.64 -4.43 -20.98
N GLN A 80 -3.99 -4.54 -21.06
CA GLN A 80 -4.91 -4.44 -19.91
C GLN A 80 -4.95 -5.71 -19.06
N GLY A 81 -4.32 -6.78 -19.49
CA GLY A 81 -4.41 -8.11 -18.88
C GLY A 81 -5.33 -9.06 -19.63
N TYR A 82 -5.10 -10.35 -19.45
CA TYR A 82 -5.92 -11.40 -20.08
C TYR A 82 -7.34 -11.38 -19.55
N GLU A 83 -8.29 -11.70 -20.43
CA GLU A 83 -9.71 -11.71 -20.11
C GLU A 83 -10.03 -12.67 -18.97
N PHE A 84 -9.42 -13.86 -18.93
CA PHE A 84 -9.66 -14.85 -17.88
C PHE A 84 -9.40 -14.27 -16.47
N LEU A 85 -8.36 -13.43 -16.30
CA LEU A 85 -8.07 -12.81 -15.01
C LEU A 85 -9.01 -11.64 -14.73
N ARG A 86 -9.28 -10.80 -15.71
CA ARG A 86 -10.21 -9.67 -15.54
C ARG A 86 -11.65 -10.14 -15.24
N GLU A 87 -12.09 -11.25 -15.83
CA GLU A 87 -13.37 -11.89 -15.50
C GLU A 87 -13.38 -12.44 -14.05
N ALA A 88 -12.31 -13.11 -13.63
CA ALA A 88 -12.18 -13.60 -12.26
C ALA A 88 -12.25 -12.45 -11.24
N ILE A 89 -11.57 -11.33 -11.52
CA ILE A 89 -11.61 -10.12 -10.69
C ILE A 89 -13.02 -9.52 -10.67
N SER A 90 -13.66 -9.37 -11.83
CA SER A 90 -15.05 -8.87 -11.95
C SER A 90 -16.01 -9.72 -11.11
N ASN A 91 -15.88 -11.03 -11.18
CA ASN A 91 -16.72 -11.96 -10.42
C ASN A 91 -16.44 -11.89 -8.90
N ASP A 92 -15.23 -11.57 -8.50
CA ASP A 92 -14.90 -11.37 -7.08
C ASP A 92 -15.57 -10.10 -6.52
N TYR A 93 -15.60 -9.00 -7.27
CA TYR A 93 -16.35 -7.80 -6.89
C TYR A 93 -17.86 -8.07 -6.74
N LYS A 94 -18.45 -8.94 -7.57
CA LYS A 94 -19.86 -9.31 -7.44
C LYS A 94 -20.22 -9.95 -6.09
N LYS A 95 -19.25 -10.63 -5.45
CA LYS A 95 -19.45 -11.18 -4.10
C LYS A 95 -19.63 -10.08 -3.04
N LEU A 96 -19.11 -8.90 -3.32
CA LEU A 96 -19.30 -7.68 -2.48
C LEU A 96 -20.55 -6.89 -2.87
N GLY A 97 -21.35 -7.37 -3.82
CA GLY A 97 -22.49 -6.62 -4.38
C GLY A 97 -22.07 -5.48 -5.31
N VAL A 98 -20.84 -5.50 -5.80
CA VAL A 98 -20.26 -4.43 -6.66
C VAL A 98 -20.16 -4.93 -8.10
N ASP A 99 -20.69 -4.14 -9.03
CA ASP A 99 -20.64 -4.43 -10.47
C ASP A 99 -19.46 -3.67 -11.11
N ILE A 100 -18.36 -4.37 -11.36
CA ILE A 100 -17.19 -3.89 -12.09
C ILE A 100 -17.04 -4.69 -13.37
N GLN A 101 -17.02 -4.01 -14.52
CA GLN A 101 -16.87 -4.64 -15.83
C GLN A 101 -15.40 -4.93 -16.13
N THR A 102 -15.12 -5.90 -17.00
CA THR A 102 -13.74 -6.29 -17.36
C THR A 102 -12.95 -5.14 -17.99
N ASN A 103 -13.61 -4.24 -18.72
CA ASN A 103 -12.99 -3.05 -19.33
C ASN A 103 -12.71 -1.91 -18.31
N GLU A 104 -13.07 -2.09 -17.05
CA GLU A 104 -12.74 -1.19 -15.95
C GLU A 104 -11.51 -1.69 -15.16
N ILE A 105 -10.98 -2.87 -15.49
CA ILE A 105 -9.91 -3.55 -14.79
C ILE A 105 -8.65 -3.55 -15.65
N PHE A 106 -7.53 -3.11 -15.05
CA PHE A 106 -6.22 -3.07 -15.70
C PHE A 106 -5.20 -3.83 -14.83
N VAL A 107 -4.75 -4.97 -15.32
CA VAL A 107 -3.76 -5.81 -14.65
C VAL A 107 -2.37 -5.16 -14.80
N SER A 108 -1.59 -5.14 -13.73
CA SER A 108 -0.28 -4.52 -13.67
C SER A 108 0.75 -5.39 -12.94
N ASP A 109 1.99 -4.93 -12.92
CA ASP A 109 3.11 -5.60 -12.26
C ASP A 109 3.30 -5.20 -10.79
N GLY A 110 2.37 -4.48 -10.21
CA GLY A 110 2.38 -4.11 -8.80
C GLY A 110 1.62 -2.83 -8.49
N ALA A 111 0.98 -2.76 -7.32
CA ALA A 111 0.26 -1.57 -6.88
C ALA A 111 1.19 -0.35 -6.72
N LYS A 112 2.46 -0.55 -6.35
CA LYS A 112 3.46 0.53 -6.32
C LYS A 112 3.62 1.17 -7.72
N CYS A 113 3.72 0.35 -8.76
CA CYS A 113 3.82 0.82 -10.14
C CYS A 113 2.54 1.56 -10.55
N ASP A 114 1.36 1.06 -10.20
CA ASP A 114 0.09 1.74 -10.47
C ASP A 114 0.01 3.10 -9.78
N CYS A 115 0.32 3.16 -8.49
CA CYS A 115 0.35 4.41 -7.73
C CYS A 115 1.37 5.43 -8.28
N GLY A 116 2.52 4.94 -8.74
CA GLY A 116 3.55 5.78 -9.35
C GLY A 116 3.18 6.27 -10.76
N ASN A 117 2.49 5.45 -11.51
CA ASN A 117 2.14 5.72 -12.90
C ASN A 117 0.83 6.51 -13.08
N ILE A 118 -0.10 6.41 -12.14
CA ILE A 118 -1.41 7.08 -12.25
C ILE A 118 -1.28 8.60 -12.36
N VAL A 119 -0.22 9.16 -11.82
CA VAL A 119 0.06 10.60 -11.87
C VAL A 119 0.25 11.13 -13.30
N ASP A 120 0.55 10.25 -14.26
CA ASP A 120 0.75 10.63 -15.67
C ASP A 120 -0.52 11.21 -16.31
N ILE A 121 -1.71 10.82 -15.84
CA ILE A 121 -2.98 11.25 -16.44
C ILE A 121 -3.57 12.50 -15.78
N PHE A 122 -2.90 13.08 -14.79
CA PHE A 122 -3.35 14.25 -14.06
C PHE A 122 -2.44 15.45 -14.27
N ALA A 123 -3.04 16.65 -14.32
CA ALA A 123 -2.30 17.91 -14.47
C ALA A 123 -1.39 18.20 -13.26
N GLN A 124 -0.32 18.94 -13.51
CA GLN A 124 0.68 19.26 -12.46
C GLN A 124 0.19 20.26 -11.41
N ASP A 125 -0.79 21.08 -11.75
CA ASP A 125 -1.39 22.08 -10.88
C ASP A 125 -2.53 21.58 -9.99
N ASN A 126 -2.83 20.28 -10.04
CA ASN A 126 -3.77 19.65 -9.11
C ASN A 126 -3.25 19.68 -7.68
N ILE A 127 -4.11 20.03 -6.74
CA ILE A 127 -3.82 20.02 -5.31
C ILE A 127 -4.00 18.60 -4.78
N VAL A 128 -2.96 18.08 -4.15
CA VAL A 128 -2.91 16.70 -3.64
C VAL A 128 -3.04 16.70 -2.13
N ALA A 129 -3.96 15.87 -1.62
CA ALA A 129 -4.07 15.52 -0.20
C ALA A 129 -3.65 14.08 0.04
N ILE A 130 -2.87 13.87 1.08
CA ILE A 130 -2.45 12.54 1.56
C ILE A 130 -2.69 12.41 3.05
N THR A 131 -3.02 11.22 3.51
CA THR A 131 -3.04 10.93 4.95
C THR A 131 -1.61 10.92 5.50
N ASP A 132 -1.44 11.26 6.77
CA ASP A 132 -0.15 11.34 7.45
C ASP A 132 -0.28 10.82 8.89
N PRO A 133 0.43 9.76 9.29
CA PRO A 133 1.45 9.02 8.53
C PRO A 133 0.85 8.09 7.47
N VAL A 134 1.62 7.83 6.41
CA VAL A 134 1.23 6.94 5.33
C VAL A 134 2.44 6.38 4.56
N TYR A 135 2.21 5.37 3.75
CA TYR A 135 3.20 4.82 2.83
C TYR A 135 3.78 5.90 1.91
N PRO A 136 5.12 6.08 1.84
CA PRO A 136 5.75 7.25 1.23
C PRO A 136 5.54 7.42 -0.28
N VAL A 137 5.15 6.36 -0.99
CA VAL A 137 5.08 6.37 -2.46
C VAL A 137 4.11 7.42 -3.00
N TYR A 138 3.00 7.68 -2.34
CA TYR A 138 2.03 8.70 -2.78
C TYR A 138 2.62 10.10 -2.76
N LEU A 139 3.42 10.40 -1.74
CA LEU A 139 4.12 11.68 -1.65
C LEU A 139 5.22 11.77 -2.70
N ASP A 140 6.13 10.80 -2.73
CA ASP A 140 7.32 10.84 -3.59
C ASP A 140 6.96 10.91 -5.07
N THR A 141 5.94 10.18 -5.52
CA THR A 141 5.50 10.23 -6.91
C THR A 141 4.92 11.59 -7.30
N ASN A 142 4.28 12.29 -6.37
CA ASN A 142 3.80 13.65 -6.59
C ASN A 142 4.91 14.69 -6.52
N VAL A 143 5.97 14.47 -5.75
CA VAL A 143 7.20 15.27 -5.82
C VAL A 143 7.83 15.13 -7.18
N MET A 144 8.05 13.90 -7.66
CA MET A 144 8.65 13.63 -8.98
C MET A 144 7.85 14.26 -10.13
N SER A 145 6.54 14.35 -10.00
CA SER A 145 5.65 14.93 -11.01
C SER A 145 5.39 16.45 -10.86
N GLY A 146 6.05 17.09 -9.89
CA GLY A 146 6.06 18.55 -9.74
C GLY A 146 4.85 19.15 -9.02
N ARG A 147 4.09 18.38 -8.24
CA ARG A 147 2.92 18.86 -7.50
C ARG A 147 3.22 19.30 -6.06
N SER A 148 4.39 18.97 -5.54
CA SER A 148 4.71 19.14 -4.12
C SER A 148 5.04 20.56 -3.67
N GLY A 149 5.50 21.41 -4.58
CA GLY A 149 6.18 22.64 -4.19
C GLY A 149 7.53 22.37 -3.49
N GLU A 150 8.07 23.37 -2.84
CA GLU A 150 9.32 23.27 -2.10
C GLU A 150 9.14 22.52 -0.77
N PHE A 151 10.21 21.88 -0.31
CA PHE A 151 10.25 21.26 1.01
C PHE A 151 10.59 22.31 2.09
N ASP A 152 9.77 22.34 3.14
CA ASP A 152 9.97 23.15 4.33
C ASP A 152 10.73 22.33 5.38
N ASN A 153 12.02 22.60 5.53
CA ASN A 153 12.89 21.85 6.45
C ASN A 153 12.52 22.02 7.94
N GLU A 154 11.90 23.13 8.31
CA GLU A 154 11.51 23.38 9.71
C GLU A 154 10.28 22.56 10.08
N LYS A 155 9.36 22.43 9.15
CA LYS A 155 8.09 21.68 9.36
C LYS A 155 8.16 20.22 8.90
N GLY A 156 9.16 19.85 8.11
CA GLY A 156 9.27 18.50 7.54
C GLY A 156 8.19 18.17 6.51
N ILE A 157 7.66 19.16 5.79
CA ILE A 157 6.56 19.01 4.84
C ILE A 157 6.83 19.72 3.50
N TYR A 158 6.14 19.29 2.45
CA TYR A 158 6.09 20.03 1.18
C TYR A 158 4.94 21.03 1.19
N LYS A 159 5.22 22.25 0.73
CA LYS A 159 4.31 23.40 0.85
C LYS A 159 2.97 23.25 0.12
N ASN A 160 2.95 22.52 -1.00
CA ASN A 160 1.75 22.36 -1.83
C ASN A 160 1.00 21.03 -1.59
N ILE A 161 1.43 20.22 -0.62
CA ILE A 161 0.73 19.01 -0.21
C ILE A 161 -0.16 19.31 0.98
N VAL A 162 -1.40 18.84 0.93
CA VAL A 162 -2.34 18.88 2.05
C VAL A 162 -2.20 17.59 2.84
N TYR A 163 -1.70 17.69 4.06
CA TYR A 163 -1.52 16.56 4.96
C TYR A 163 -2.78 16.36 5.81
N LEU A 164 -3.31 15.14 5.82
CA LEU A 164 -4.51 14.75 6.55
C LEU A 164 -4.08 13.86 7.72
N PRO A 165 -4.01 14.38 8.97
CA PRO A 165 -3.58 13.59 10.10
C PRO A 165 -4.44 12.34 10.33
N VAL A 166 -3.80 11.18 10.47
CA VAL A 166 -4.40 9.91 10.96
C VAL A 166 -3.67 9.52 12.23
N ILE A 167 -4.16 10.05 13.34
CA ILE A 167 -3.54 10.03 14.66
C ILE A 167 -4.53 9.55 15.73
N ALA A 168 -4.03 9.21 16.91
CA ALA A 168 -4.87 8.72 18.00
C ALA A 168 -5.92 9.73 18.44
N GLU A 169 -5.60 11.03 18.42
CA GLU A 169 -6.46 12.13 18.84
C GLU A 169 -7.72 12.28 17.97
N ASN A 170 -7.69 11.81 16.72
CA ASN A 170 -8.87 11.78 15.85
C ASN A 170 -9.36 10.35 15.57
N ASP A 171 -8.98 9.40 16.41
CA ASP A 171 -9.34 7.98 16.26
C ASP A 171 -8.93 7.43 14.88
N PHE A 172 -7.81 7.91 14.35
CA PHE A 172 -7.26 7.58 13.01
C PHE A 172 -8.23 7.82 11.86
N LYS A 173 -9.18 8.75 12.04
CA LYS A 173 -10.13 9.16 11.01
C LYS A 173 -9.74 10.52 10.47
N PRO A 174 -9.20 10.60 9.24
CA PRO A 174 -8.79 11.87 8.68
C PRO A 174 -9.99 12.80 8.49
N GLU A 175 -9.83 14.04 8.90
CA GLU A 175 -10.86 15.08 8.69
C GLU A 175 -10.89 15.51 7.23
N LEU A 176 -12.08 15.88 6.75
CA LEU A 176 -12.23 16.45 5.42
C LEU A 176 -11.43 17.76 5.30
N PRO A 177 -10.73 18.01 4.17
CA PRO A 177 -10.00 19.25 3.97
C PRO A 177 -10.91 20.48 4.05
N LYS A 178 -10.42 21.55 4.65
CA LYS A 178 -11.14 22.85 4.71
C LYS A 178 -11.17 23.56 3.37
N GLU A 179 -10.09 23.40 2.60
CA GLU A 179 -9.95 23.92 1.26
C GLU A 179 -10.13 22.82 0.22
N LYS A 180 -10.56 23.20 -0.98
CA LYS A 180 -10.71 22.23 -2.07
C LYS A 180 -9.37 21.57 -2.40
N VAL A 181 -9.37 20.25 -2.47
CA VAL A 181 -8.28 19.43 -3.02
C VAL A 181 -8.77 18.68 -4.24
N ASP A 182 -7.87 18.34 -5.16
CA ASP A 182 -8.21 17.70 -6.43
C ASP A 182 -7.99 16.19 -6.41
N MET A 183 -6.88 15.76 -5.83
CA MET A 183 -6.47 14.35 -5.73
C MET A 183 -6.32 13.96 -4.25
N ILE A 184 -7.03 12.92 -3.83
CA ILE A 184 -7.07 12.47 -2.44
C ILE A 184 -6.58 11.02 -2.37
N TYR A 185 -5.42 10.79 -1.74
CA TYR A 185 -4.93 9.45 -1.48
C TYR A 185 -5.45 8.95 -0.14
N LEU A 186 -6.16 7.82 -0.18
CA LEU A 186 -6.61 7.10 0.99
C LEU A 186 -6.09 5.66 0.91
N CYS A 187 -5.35 5.22 1.91
CA CYS A 187 -4.85 3.86 2.04
C CYS A 187 -5.48 3.20 3.26
N PHE A 188 -6.43 2.29 3.06
CA PHE A 188 -7.09 1.57 4.14
C PHE A 188 -7.40 0.11 3.76
N PRO A 189 -7.02 -0.86 4.60
CA PRO A 189 -6.27 -0.71 5.86
C PRO A 189 -4.95 0.06 5.68
N ASN A 190 -4.67 0.99 6.60
CA ASN A 190 -3.55 1.91 6.45
C ASN A 190 -2.20 1.24 6.76
N ASN A 191 -1.23 1.51 5.91
CA ASN A 191 0.19 1.33 6.21
C ASN A 191 0.76 2.73 6.54
N PRO A 192 1.19 3.05 7.77
CA PRO A 192 1.69 2.12 8.80
C PRO A 192 0.75 1.81 9.98
N THR A 193 -0.37 2.53 10.14
CA THR A 193 -1.15 2.51 11.39
C THR A 193 -1.96 1.22 11.60
N GLY A 194 -2.24 0.47 10.54
CA GLY A 194 -3.06 -0.73 10.60
C GLY A 194 -4.55 -0.47 10.85
N THR A 195 -4.98 0.77 10.75
CA THR A 195 -6.36 1.21 11.00
C THR A 195 -7.21 1.20 9.74
N VAL A 196 -8.53 1.19 9.90
CA VAL A 196 -9.52 1.13 8.82
C VAL A 196 -10.52 2.28 8.94
N LEU A 197 -11.27 2.52 7.87
CA LEU A 197 -12.42 3.43 7.88
C LEU A 197 -13.72 2.63 7.81
N SER A 198 -14.73 3.09 8.55
CA SER A 198 -16.08 2.55 8.46
C SER A 198 -16.75 2.96 7.14
N LYS A 199 -17.90 2.33 6.86
CA LYS A 199 -18.73 2.70 5.72
C LYS A 199 -19.14 4.18 5.79
N GLU A 200 -19.55 4.66 6.95
CA GLU A 200 -19.97 6.05 7.17
C GLU A 200 -18.82 7.04 6.95
N GLU A 201 -17.61 6.69 7.35
CA GLU A 201 -16.43 7.54 7.08
C GLU A 201 -16.13 7.61 5.58
N LEU A 202 -16.19 6.49 4.87
CA LEU A 202 -15.99 6.46 3.42
C LEU A 202 -17.11 7.20 2.66
N GLU A 203 -18.35 7.14 3.11
CA GLU A 203 -19.47 7.91 2.56
C GLU A 203 -19.21 9.43 2.60
N LYS A 204 -18.62 9.94 3.69
CA LYS A 204 -18.23 11.35 3.82
C LYS A 204 -17.20 11.74 2.75
N TRP A 205 -16.21 10.88 2.51
CA TRP A 205 -15.17 11.12 1.49
C TRP A 205 -15.73 11.08 0.08
N VAL A 206 -16.60 10.12 -0.24
CA VAL A 206 -17.26 10.04 -1.55
C VAL A 206 -18.14 11.27 -1.79
N LYS A 207 -18.90 11.69 -0.77
CA LYS A 207 -19.71 12.93 -0.86
C LYS A 207 -18.83 14.16 -1.10
N TYR A 208 -17.75 14.32 -0.32
CA TYR A 208 -16.80 15.42 -0.52
C TYR A 208 -16.25 15.45 -1.95
N ALA A 209 -15.80 14.30 -2.46
CA ALA A 209 -15.25 14.20 -3.80
C ALA A 209 -16.26 14.57 -4.88
N LYS A 210 -17.52 14.18 -4.74
CA LYS A 210 -18.61 14.56 -5.65
C LYS A 210 -18.88 16.07 -5.64
N GLU A 211 -18.96 16.66 -4.45
CA GLU A 211 -19.25 18.09 -4.28
C GLU A 211 -18.11 19.00 -4.78
N ASN A 212 -16.86 18.50 -4.76
CA ASN A 212 -15.68 19.26 -5.12
C ASN A 212 -15.05 18.88 -6.45
N ASN A 213 -15.65 17.95 -7.21
CA ASN A 213 -15.04 17.37 -8.43
C ASN A 213 -13.62 16.86 -8.19
N SER A 214 -13.42 16.21 -7.06
CA SER A 214 -12.15 15.60 -6.68
C SER A 214 -12.12 14.13 -7.07
N ILE A 215 -10.92 13.53 -7.12
CA ILE A 215 -10.71 12.11 -7.33
C ILE A 215 -10.16 11.46 -6.05
N ILE A 216 -10.73 10.34 -5.64
CA ILE A 216 -10.19 9.49 -4.58
C ILE A 216 -9.33 8.41 -5.23
N LEU A 217 -8.06 8.36 -4.84
CA LEU A 217 -7.12 7.32 -5.19
C LEU A 217 -7.03 6.38 -3.98
N TYR A 218 -7.80 5.30 -4.02
CA TYR A 218 -8.02 4.39 -2.90
C TYR A 218 -7.13 3.16 -3.01
N ASP A 219 -6.15 3.04 -2.11
CA ASP A 219 -5.26 1.88 -2.03
C ASP A 219 -5.79 0.90 -0.99
N SER A 220 -6.21 -0.28 -1.45
CA SER A 220 -6.71 -1.37 -0.62
C SER A 220 -5.84 -2.64 -0.73
N ALA A 221 -4.53 -2.46 -0.81
CA ALA A 221 -3.57 -3.58 -0.90
C ALA A 221 -3.65 -4.56 0.28
N TYR A 222 -4.22 -4.16 1.39
CA TYR A 222 -4.38 -4.97 2.61
C TYR A 222 -5.82 -5.39 2.90
N GLU A 223 -6.75 -5.25 1.96
CA GLU A 223 -8.16 -5.57 2.17
C GLU A 223 -8.42 -7.02 2.61
N ALA A 224 -7.57 -7.95 2.16
CA ALA A 224 -7.70 -9.38 2.51
C ALA A 224 -7.46 -9.65 4.01
N PHE A 225 -6.86 -8.72 4.74
CA PHE A 225 -6.61 -8.82 6.19
C PHE A 225 -7.77 -8.28 7.04
N ILE A 226 -8.78 -7.68 6.45
CA ILE A 226 -9.97 -7.18 7.17
C ILE A 226 -10.72 -8.37 7.78
N THR A 227 -10.98 -8.29 9.09
CA THR A 227 -11.68 -9.34 9.85
C THR A 227 -13.06 -8.92 10.33
N GLU A 228 -13.32 -7.61 10.45
CA GLU A 228 -14.60 -7.07 10.91
C GLU A 228 -15.59 -6.98 9.73
N GLU A 229 -16.79 -7.54 9.92
CA GLU A 229 -17.80 -7.71 8.85
C GLU A 229 -18.37 -6.38 8.32
N ASP A 230 -18.37 -5.33 9.13
CA ASP A 230 -18.91 -4.01 8.81
C ASP A 230 -17.89 -3.07 8.16
N VAL A 231 -16.63 -3.51 8.02
CA VAL A 231 -15.58 -2.74 7.35
C VAL A 231 -15.58 -3.05 5.84
N PRO A 232 -15.78 -2.04 4.97
CA PRO A 232 -15.78 -2.26 3.52
C PRO A 232 -14.44 -2.80 3.00
N HIS A 233 -14.49 -3.79 2.11
CA HIS A 233 -13.34 -4.34 1.41
C HIS A 233 -12.99 -3.54 0.15
N SER A 234 -13.91 -2.71 -0.33
CA SER A 234 -13.75 -1.89 -1.52
C SER A 234 -14.42 -0.54 -1.34
N ILE A 235 -13.80 0.52 -1.86
CA ILE A 235 -14.45 1.84 -1.93
C ILE A 235 -15.75 1.79 -2.76
N PHE A 236 -15.85 0.87 -3.70
CA PHE A 236 -17.01 0.73 -4.58
C PHE A 236 -18.24 0.11 -3.91
N GLU A 237 -18.12 -0.37 -2.67
CA GLU A 237 -19.28 -0.70 -1.83
C GLU A 237 -20.02 0.56 -1.37
N ILE A 238 -19.41 1.74 -1.52
CA ILE A 238 -20.02 3.03 -1.21
C ILE A 238 -20.76 3.56 -2.42
N GLU A 239 -22.03 3.93 -2.22
CA GLU A 239 -22.86 4.50 -3.29
C GLU A 239 -22.22 5.76 -3.87
N GLY A 240 -22.12 5.80 -5.20
CA GLY A 240 -21.54 6.92 -5.94
C GLY A 240 -20.02 6.92 -6.03
N ALA A 241 -19.31 5.99 -5.40
CA ALA A 241 -17.86 5.91 -5.47
C ALA A 241 -17.34 5.67 -6.88
N LYS A 242 -18.08 4.95 -7.74
CA LYS A 242 -17.72 4.72 -9.14
C LYS A 242 -17.57 6.00 -9.97
N ASP A 243 -18.16 7.10 -9.53
CA ASP A 243 -18.07 8.39 -10.23
C ASP A 243 -16.84 9.20 -9.81
N VAL A 244 -16.20 8.88 -8.68
CA VAL A 244 -15.18 9.73 -8.05
C VAL A 244 -13.94 8.96 -7.55
N ALA A 245 -13.86 7.65 -7.75
CA ALA A 245 -12.76 6.86 -7.18
C ALA A 245 -12.07 5.96 -8.21
N ILE A 246 -10.78 5.77 -8.00
CA ILE A 246 -9.92 4.76 -8.61
C ILE A 246 -9.42 3.89 -7.48
N GLU A 247 -9.48 2.56 -7.61
CA GLU A 247 -9.05 1.61 -6.59
C GLU A 247 -7.82 0.83 -7.04
N PHE A 248 -6.81 0.78 -6.15
CA PHE A 248 -5.61 -0.03 -6.35
C PHE A 248 -5.69 -1.30 -5.52
N ARG A 249 -5.46 -2.44 -6.15
CA ARG A 249 -5.47 -3.78 -5.56
C ARG A 249 -4.16 -4.49 -5.84
N SER A 250 -3.79 -5.43 -4.98
CA SER A 250 -2.53 -6.16 -5.13
C SER A 250 -2.65 -7.62 -4.71
N PHE A 251 -2.00 -8.51 -5.46
CA PHE A 251 -1.78 -9.90 -5.05
C PHE A 251 -0.55 -10.04 -4.15
N SER A 252 0.26 -9.00 -4.00
CA SER A 252 1.52 -9.04 -3.25
C SER A 252 1.31 -9.51 -1.81
N LYS A 253 0.41 -8.90 -1.07
CA LYS A 253 0.17 -9.23 0.34
C LYS A 253 -0.90 -10.30 0.51
N THR A 254 -1.88 -10.32 -0.37
CA THR A 254 -2.97 -11.30 -0.36
C THR A 254 -2.48 -12.72 -0.64
N ALA A 255 -1.63 -12.90 -1.65
CA ALA A 255 -1.25 -14.22 -2.17
C ALA A 255 0.26 -14.49 -2.20
N GLY A 256 1.08 -13.60 -1.64
CA GLY A 256 2.53 -13.78 -1.62
C GLY A 256 3.24 -13.41 -2.93
N PHE A 257 2.65 -12.57 -3.77
CA PHE A 257 3.17 -12.21 -5.09
C PHE A 257 4.19 -11.06 -5.08
N THR A 258 4.81 -10.79 -3.95
CA THR A 258 5.82 -9.72 -3.84
C THR A 258 7.00 -9.91 -4.79
N GLY A 259 7.39 -11.14 -5.07
CA GLY A 259 8.48 -11.48 -5.98
C GLY A 259 8.07 -11.77 -7.42
N VAL A 260 6.81 -12.17 -7.66
CA VAL A 260 6.33 -12.54 -9.00
C VAL A 260 5.57 -11.42 -9.71
N ARG A 261 5.19 -10.40 -8.99
CA ARG A 261 4.67 -9.11 -9.48
C ARG A 261 3.32 -9.20 -10.20
N CYS A 262 2.22 -9.07 -9.47
CA CYS A 262 0.90 -8.89 -10.05
C CYS A 262 0.00 -8.04 -9.16
N ALA A 263 -0.71 -7.13 -9.78
CA ALA A 263 -1.69 -6.26 -9.16
C ALA A 263 -2.74 -5.85 -10.20
N TYR A 264 -3.70 -5.04 -9.81
CA TYR A 264 -4.62 -4.41 -10.75
C TYR A 264 -5.14 -3.09 -10.21
N VAL A 265 -5.54 -2.22 -11.13
CA VAL A 265 -6.25 -0.98 -10.84
C VAL A 265 -7.63 -1.03 -11.48
N VAL A 266 -8.61 -0.54 -10.74
CA VAL A 266 -10.01 -0.43 -11.22
C VAL A 266 -10.33 1.03 -11.46
N ILE A 267 -10.63 1.35 -12.72
CA ILE A 267 -11.01 2.69 -13.13
C ILE A 267 -12.39 2.59 -13.80
N PRO A 268 -13.47 2.93 -13.08
CA PRO A 268 -14.82 2.87 -13.62
C PRO A 268 -15.00 3.70 -14.90
N GLN A 269 -15.89 3.28 -15.78
CA GLN A 269 -16.21 4.03 -16.99
C GLN A 269 -16.84 5.40 -16.69
N THR A 270 -17.46 5.54 -15.53
CA THR A 270 -18.16 6.76 -15.11
C THR A 270 -17.27 7.80 -14.46
N VAL A 271 -16.04 7.45 -14.05
CA VAL A 271 -15.11 8.39 -13.42
C VAL A 271 -14.54 9.35 -14.46
N MET A 272 -14.71 10.65 -14.25
CA MET A 272 -14.31 11.70 -15.17
C MET A 272 -13.27 12.63 -14.56
N GLY A 273 -12.35 13.11 -15.41
CA GLY A 273 -11.57 14.30 -15.16
C GLY A 273 -12.06 15.44 -16.05
N TYR A 274 -11.36 16.58 -15.98
CA TYR A 274 -11.74 17.77 -16.73
C TYR A 274 -10.55 18.28 -17.53
N SER A 275 -10.80 18.62 -18.82
CA SER A 275 -9.82 19.30 -19.64
C SER A 275 -9.61 20.74 -19.12
N LYS A 276 -8.56 21.40 -19.62
CA LYS A 276 -8.29 22.81 -19.30
C LYS A 276 -9.50 23.72 -19.61
N ASN A 277 -10.34 23.34 -20.56
CA ASN A 277 -11.53 24.11 -20.95
C ASN A 277 -12.80 23.65 -20.18
N GLY A 278 -12.67 22.75 -19.18
CA GLY A 278 -13.80 22.27 -18.38
C GLY A 278 -14.61 21.14 -19.03
N GLU A 279 -14.15 20.56 -20.13
CA GLU A 279 -14.82 19.43 -20.77
C GLU A 279 -14.56 18.14 -19.99
N LYS A 280 -15.60 17.32 -19.82
CA LYS A 280 -15.47 16.00 -19.17
C LYS A 280 -14.68 15.04 -20.05
N VAL A 281 -13.70 14.37 -19.43
CA VAL A 281 -12.83 13.39 -20.08
C VAL A 281 -12.81 12.11 -19.24
N SER A 282 -13.01 10.96 -19.89
CA SER A 282 -12.97 9.66 -19.22
C SER A 282 -11.56 9.35 -18.73
N LEU A 283 -11.39 9.18 -17.41
CA LEU A 283 -10.10 8.75 -16.83
C LEU A 283 -9.76 7.31 -17.25
N ASN A 284 -10.78 6.45 -17.41
CA ASN A 284 -10.57 5.09 -17.93
C ASN A 284 -9.93 5.12 -19.32
N LYS A 285 -10.42 5.95 -20.23
CA LYS A 285 -9.86 6.08 -21.59
C LYS A 285 -8.43 6.63 -21.56
N LEU A 286 -8.14 7.61 -20.72
CA LEU A 286 -6.78 8.16 -20.57
C LEU A 286 -5.81 7.08 -20.05
N TRP A 287 -6.21 6.34 -19.03
CA TRP A 287 -5.39 5.27 -18.48
C TRP A 287 -5.18 4.14 -19.48
N ASN A 288 -6.23 3.74 -20.19
CA ASN A 288 -6.11 2.74 -21.25
C ASN A 288 -5.11 3.19 -22.32
N ARG A 289 -5.17 4.44 -22.77
CA ARG A 289 -4.24 4.98 -23.76
C ARG A 289 -2.79 4.99 -23.23
N ARG A 290 -2.61 5.41 -21.98
CA ARG A 290 -1.31 5.36 -21.31
C ARG A 290 -0.78 3.93 -21.23
N THR A 291 -1.61 2.99 -20.81
CA THR A 291 -1.24 1.57 -20.69
C THR A 291 -0.82 0.99 -22.03
N CYS A 292 -1.60 1.18 -23.10
CA CYS A 292 -1.24 0.72 -24.44
C CYS A 292 0.04 1.35 -25.01
N THR A 293 0.46 2.50 -24.49
CA THR A 293 1.67 3.18 -24.95
C THR A 293 2.93 2.78 -24.17
N LYS A 294 2.80 2.53 -22.88
CA LYS A 294 3.95 2.39 -21.96
C LYS A 294 4.08 1.00 -21.34
N PHE A 295 3.21 0.05 -21.68
CA PHE A 295 3.15 -1.25 -21.01
C PHE A 295 2.73 -2.36 -21.99
N ASN A 296 3.30 -3.54 -21.87
CA ASN A 296 2.99 -4.71 -22.70
C ASN A 296 2.28 -5.84 -21.93
N GLY A 297 1.82 -5.58 -20.72
CA GLY A 297 1.13 -6.57 -19.90
C GLY A 297 2.05 -7.35 -18.98
N VAL A 298 1.43 -8.02 -18.02
CA VAL A 298 2.09 -8.94 -17.07
C VAL A 298 2.30 -10.28 -17.73
N SER A 299 3.32 -11.02 -17.32
CA SER A 299 3.59 -12.39 -17.78
C SER A 299 2.32 -13.26 -17.71
N TYR A 300 2.07 -14.01 -18.79
CA TYR A 300 0.98 -15.00 -18.86
C TYR A 300 1.01 -15.98 -17.69
N VAL A 301 2.20 -16.50 -17.36
CA VAL A 301 2.39 -17.47 -16.25
C VAL A 301 1.95 -16.86 -14.91
N VAL A 302 2.28 -15.60 -14.66
CA VAL A 302 1.90 -14.90 -13.43
C VAL A 302 0.40 -14.60 -13.40
N GLN A 303 -0.20 -14.23 -14.51
CA GLN A 303 -1.65 -14.01 -14.59
C GLN A 303 -2.46 -15.29 -14.36
N ARG A 304 -1.98 -16.45 -14.82
CA ARG A 304 -2.61 -17.75 -14.50
C ARG A 304 -2.52 -18.07 -13.01
N ALA A 305 -1.38 -17.77 -12.37
CA ALA A 305 -1.26 -17.88 -10.93
C ALA A 305 -2.25 -16.96 -10.19
N ALA A 306 -2.39 -15.71 -10.65
CA ALA A 306 -3.32 -14.74 -10.09
C ALA A 306 -4.79 -15.20 -10.24
N GLU A 307 -5.17 -15.75 -11.39
CA GLU A 307 -6.49 -16.35 -11.60
C GLU A 307 -6.78 -17.46 -10.56
N ALA A 308 -5.80 -18.30 -10.27
CA ALA A 308 -5.93 -19.40 -9.29
C ALA A 308 -6.21 -18.89 -7.86
N THR A 309 -5.89 -17.64 -7.53
CA THR A 309 -6.24 -17.06 -6.23
C THR A 309 -7.75 -16.94 -6.02
N PHE A 310 -8.54 -16.89 -7.08
CA PHE A 310 -10.01 -16.76 -7.03
C PHE A 310 -10.73 -18.11 -7.05
N THR A 311 -10.03 -19.23 -7.23
CA THR A 311 -10.60 -20.57 -7.10
C THR A 311 -10.94 -20.87 -5.64
N GLU A 312 -11.85 -21.82 -5.40
CA GLU A 312 -12.21 -22.24 -4.05
C GLU A 312 -10.99 -22.74 -3.25
N GLU A 313 -10.15 -23.57 -3.87
CA GLU A 313 -8.91 -24.07 -3.24
C GLU A 313 -7.89 -22.95 -2.99
N GLY A 314 -7.70 -22.05 -3.97
CA GLY A 314 -6.83 -20.89 -3.83
C GLY A 314 -7.27 -19.97 -2.68
N GLN A 315 -8.56 -19.67 -2.59
CA GLN A 315 -9.12 -18.85 -1.50
C GLN A 315 -8.93 -19.51 -0.13
N LYS A 316 -9.15 -20.82 -0.03
CA LYS A 316 -8.92 -21.56 1.22
C LYS A 316 -7.47 -21.45 1.68
N GLN A 317 -6.52 -21.73 0.79
CA GLN A 317 -5.09 -21.71 1.10
C GLN A 317 -4.61 -20.28 1.45
N ILE A 318 -5.11 -19.25 0.75
CA ILE A 318 -4.83 -17.85 1.05
C ILE A 318 -5.34 -17.46 2.43
N LYS A 319 -6.58 -17.84 2.78
CA LYS A 319 -7.15 -17.59 4.10
C LYS A 319 -6.33 -18.22 5.23
N GLU A 320 -5.78 -19.40 5.01
CA GLU A 320 -4.88 -20.06 5.98
C GLU A 320 -3.60 -19.25 6.19
N ASN A 321 -2.99 -18.72 5.12
CA ASN A 321 -1.80 -17.87 5.23
C ASN A 321 -2.11 -16.54 5.93
N ILE A 322 -3.22 -15.91 5.60
CA ILE A 322 -3.65 -14.66 6.24
C ILE A 322 -3.96 -14.89 7.72
N ALA A 323 -4.64 -15.97 8.07
CA ALA A 323 -4.91 -16.34 9.45
C ALA A 323 -3.62 -16.54 10.26
N TYR A 324 -2.59 -17.13 9.65
CA TYR A 324 -1.26 -17.24 10.26
C TYR A 324 -0.67 -15.88 10.63
N TYR A 325 -0.68 -14.92 9.70
CA TYR A 325 -0.19 -13.57 9.95
C TYR A 325 -1.06 -12.84 10.98
N MET A 326 -2.37 -12.98 10.93
CA MET A 326 -3.26 -12.31 11.88
C MET A 326 -3.14 -12.88 13.30
N GLU A 327 -2.77 -14.15 13.45
CA GLU A 327 -2.40 -14.71 14.75
C GLU A 327 -1.11 -14.09 15.29
N ASN A 328 -0.11 -13.83 14.44
CA ASN A 328 1.08 -13.07 14.80
C ASN A 328 0.73 -11.64 15.20
N ALA A 329 -0.13 -10.96 14.45
CA ALA A 329 -0.58 -9.61 14.76
C ALA A 329 -1.24 -9.55 16.14
N LYS A 330 -2.09 -10.52 16.46
CA LYS A 330 -2.71 -10.66 17.79
C LYS A 330 -1.68 -10.90 18.90
N THR A 331 -0.68 -11.74 18.65
CA THR A 331 0.41 -11.99 19.59
C THR A 331 1.21 -10.72 19.87
N ILE A 332 1.54 -9.95 18.82
CA ILE A 332 2.24 -8.67 18.96
C ILE A 332 1.40 -7.68 19.75
N LYS A 333 0.16 -7.47 19.35
CA LYS A 333 -0.75 -6.51 19.97
C LYS A 333 -0.95 -6.80 21.45
N ASN A 334 -1.38 -8.00 21.78
CA ASN A 334 -1.66 -8.39 23.16
C ASN A 334 -0.39 -8.33 24.04
N GLY A 335 0.74 -8.80 23.49
CA GLY A 335 2.00 -8.79 24.23
C GLY A 335 2.55 -7.41 24.51
N LEU A 336 2.36 -6.45 23.60
CA LEU A 336 2.73 -5.06 23.82
C LEU A 336 1.78 -4.37 24.82
N GLU A 337 0.47 -4.63 24.74
CA GLU A 337 -0.52 -4.15 25.72
C GLU A 337 -0.19 -4.67 27.12
N ASP A 338 0.12 -5.96 27.26
CA ASP A 338 0.55 -6.58 28.52
C ASP A 338 1.86 -5.94 29.06
N ALA A 339 2.73 -5.48 28.17
CA ALA A 339 3.96 -4.77 28.54
C ALA A 339 3.74 -3.29 28.87
N GLY A 340 2.50 -2.79 28.78
CA GLY A 340 2.12 -1.42 29.14
C GLY A 340 2.19 -0.41 27.99
N TYR A 341 2.39 -0.85 26.74
CA TYR A 341 2.35 0.05 25.59
C TYR A 341 0.92 0.34 25.14
N THR A 342 0.71 1.54 24.62
CA THR A 342 -0.52 1.89 23.89
C THR A 342 -0.36 1.44 22.44
N VAL A 343 -1.31 0.64 21.96
CA VAL A 343 -1.19 -0.08 20.68
C VAL A 343 -2.45 0.10 19.85
N PHE A 344 -2.26 0.24 18.53
CA PHE A 344 -3.33 0.38 17.54
C PHE A 344 -3.08 -0.59 16.37
N GLY A 345 -4.09 -0.80 15.52
CA GLY A 345 -3.98 -1.71 14.40
C GLY A 345 -3.95 -3.19 14.83
N GLY A 346 -3.48 -4.06 13.96
CA GLY A 346 -3.30 -5.49 14.24
C GLY A 346 -4.60 -6.32 14.29
N THR A 347 -5.76 -5.73 13.98
CA THR A 347 -7.07 -6.40 13.92
C THR A 347 -7.51 -6.63 12.47
N ASN A 348 -7.43 -5.60 11.64
CA ASN A 348 -7.79 -5.61 10.22
C ASN A 348 -6.59 -5.43 9.29
N SER A 349 -5.38 -5.64 9.80
CA SER A 349 -4.14 -5.39 9.11
C SER A 349 -2.99 -6.17 9.75
N PRO A 350 -1.94 -6.53 8.99
CA PRO A 350 -0.74 -7.13 9.54
C PRO A 350 0.17 -6.12 10.27
N TYR A 351 -0.20 -4.84 10.32
CA TYR A 351 0.56 -3.78 10.96
C TYR A 351 0.04 -3.46 12.34
N VAL A 352 0.97 -3.39 13.29
CA VAL A 352 0.74 -2.98 14.67
C VAL A 352 1.49 -1.67 14.90
N TRP A 353 0.77 -0.67 15.36
CA TRP A 353 1.23 0.70 15.58
C TRP A 353 1.27 0.99 17.05
N LEU A 354 2.46 1.20 17.61
CA LEU A 354 2.63 1.44 19.02
C LEU A 354 3.08 2.87 19.29
N LYS A 355 2.60 3.45 20.39
CA LYS A 355 3.08 4.72 20.91
C LYS A 355 4.43 4.49 21.60
N VAL A 356 5.44 5.23 21.17
CA VAL A 356 6.77 5.24 21.79
C VAL A 356 6.66 5.86 23.18
N PRO A 357 7.41 5.38 24.18
CA PRO A 357 7.45 5.99 25.50
C PRO A 357 7.78 7.48 25.45
N ASP A 358 7.17 8.26 26.35
CA ASP A 358 7.39 9.70 26.40
C ASP A 358 8.89 10.04 26.64
N GLY A 359 9.33 11.07 25.96
CA GLY A 359 10.70 11.60 26.11
C GLY A 359 11.76 11.02 25.18
N ILE A 360 11.39 10.07 24.31
CA ILE A 360 12.29 9.56 23.26
C ILE A 360 11.64 9.65 21.88
N THR A 361 12.46 9.86 20.86
CA THR A 361 12.00 9.89 19.47
C THR A 361 11.80 8.48 18.91
N SER A 362 11.09 8.37 17.80
CA SER A 362 10.88 7.07 17.12
C SER A 362 12.19 6.45 16.64
N TRP A 363 13.19 7.23 16.25
CA TRP A 363 14.53 6.73 15.90
C TRP A 363 15.37 6.33 17.11
N GLU A 364 15.28 7.05 18.22
CA GLU A 364 15.90 6.63 19.48
C GLU A 364 15.30 5.31 19.98
N PHE A 365 13.98 5.14 19.84
CA PHE A 365 13.33 3.87 20.15
C PHE A 365 13.83 2.73 19.25
N PHE A 366 14.03 3.00 17.94
CA PHE A 366 14.61 2.05 17.01
C PHE A 366 16.00 1.59 17.46
N ASP A 367 16.88 2.54 17.77
CA ASP A 367 18.24 2.25 18.18
C ASP A 367 18.28 1.43 19.49
N LYS A 368 17.51 1.83 20.49
CA LYS A 368 17.41 1.09 21.77
C LYS A 368 16.83 -0.32 21.57
N LEU A 369 15.79 -0.47 20.77
CA LEU A 369 15.16 -1.76 20.49
C LEU A 369 16.16 -2.71 19.79
N LEU A 370 16.92 -2.21 18.82
CA LEU A 370 17.95 -2.97 18.13
C LEU A 370 19.09 -3.37 19.08
N GLU A 371 19.63 -2.44 19.83
CA GLU A 371 20.85 -2.63 20.64
C GLU A 371 20.59 -3.43 21.92
N GLU A 372 19.50 -3.17 22.61
CA GLU A 372 19.18 -3.75 23.91
C GLU A 372 18.34 -5.03 23.80
N VAL A 373 17.47 -5.12 22.79
CA VAL A 373 16.48 -6.22 22.64
C VAL A 373 16.75 -7.10 21.44
N ASN A 374 17.53 -6.60 20.49
CA ASN A 374 17.81 -7.24 19.19
C ASN A 374 16.54 -7.50 18.35
N VAL A 375 15.63 -6.55 18.38
CA VAL A 375 14.41 -6.53 17.58
C VAL A 375 14.43 -5.31 16.67
N VAL A 376 13.97 -5.46 15.43
CA VAL A 376 13.88 -4.40 14.43
C VAL A 376 12.44 -4.15 14.09
N GLY A 377 12.01 -2.90 14.18
CA GLY A 377 10.75 -2.38 13.65
C GLY A 377 11.01 -1.17 12.77
N THR A 378 9.99 -0.35 12.56
CA THR A 378 10.09 0.82 11.68
C THR A 378 9.68 2.08 12.42
N PRO A 379 10.57 3.10 12.51
CA PRO A 379 10.25 4.39 13.13
C PRO A 379 9.09 5.07 12.43
N GLY A 380 8.14 5.58 13.22
CA GLY A 380 6.94 6.21 12.68
C GLY A 380 7.21 7.49 11.90
N SER A 381 8.23 8.26 12.29
CA SER A 381 8.62 9.50 11.60
C SER A 381 8.99 9.28 10.12
N GLY A 382 9.39 8.08 9.75
CA GLY A 382 9.68 7.73 8.35
C GLY A 382 8.45 7.66 7.44
N PHE A 383 7.25 7.68 8.02
CA PHE A 383 5.98 7.67 7.28
C PHE A 383 5.32 9.05 7.21
N GLY A 384 5.96 10.06 7.74
CA GLY A 384 5.46 11.44 7.76
C GLY A 384 5.56 12.09 9.15
N PRO A 385 5.41 13.42 9.24
CA PRO A 385 5.59 14.17 10.49
C PRO A 385 4.70 13.69 11.64
N HIS A 386 3.44 13.33 11.35
CA HIS A 386 2.49 12.82 12.37
C HIS A 386 2.76 11.37 12.80
N GLY A 387 3.72 10.70 12.17
CA GLY A 387 4.23 9.41 12.61
C GLY A 387 5.26 9.50 13.74
N GLU A 388 5.81 10.70 14.02
CA GLU A 388 6.73 10.86 15.15
C GLU A 388 6.05 10.54 16.48
N GLY A 389 6.78 9.85 17.36
CA GLY A 389 6.25 9.34 18.62
C GLY A 389 5.56 7.98 18.50
N TYR A 390 5.60 7.36 17.32
CA TYR A 390 5.04 6.03 17.05
C TYR A 390 6.05 5.12 16.38
N PHE A 391 5.72 3.82 16.39
CA PHE A 391 6.60 2.77 15.86
C PHE A 391 5.76 1.64 15.26
N ARG A 392 6.15 1.13 14.08
CA ARG A 392 5.46 0.04 13.41
C ARG A 392 6.15 -1.29 13.62
N LEU A 393 5.41 -2.31 14.06
CA LEU A 393 5.75 -3.71 13.96
C LEU A 393 4.86 -4.42 12.96
N THR A 394 5.36 -5.49 12.34
CA THR A 394 4.65 -6.25 11.31
C THR A 394 4.50 -7.71 11.70
N ALA A 395 3.41 -8.32 11.25
CA ALA A 395 3.04 -9.70 11.54
C ALA A 395 3.62 -10.73 10.56
N PHE A 396 4.49 -10.33 9.65
CA PHE A 396 4.98 -11.18 8.56
C PHE A 396 6.11 -12.17 8.96
N GLY A 397 6.56 -12.16 10.20
CA GLY A 397 7.56 -13.09 10.69
C GLY A 397 7.00 -14.50 10.96
N THR A 398 7.88 -15.40 11.44
CA THR A 398 7.43 -16.71 11.95
C THR A 398 6.75 -16.55 13.31
N LYS A 399 5.90 -17.51 13.68
CA LYS A 399 5.26 -17.55 15.01
C LYS A 399 6.29 -17.59 16.14
N GLU A 400 7.35 -18.39 15.95
CA GLU A 400 8.42 -18.55 16.91
C GLU A 400 9.19 -17.25 17.14
N ASN A 401 9.64 -16.60 16.06
CA ASN A 401 10.34 -15.32 16.14
C ASN A 401 9.45 -14.21 16.68
N THR A 402 8.18 -14.20 16.33
CA THR A 402 7.21 -13.22 16.83
C THR A 402 7.04 -13.36 18.35
N LYS A 403 6.84 -14.59 18.85
CA LYS A 403 6.73 -14.86 20.30
C LYS A 403 8.01 -14.48 21.03
N GLU A 404 9.18 -14.88 20.50
CA GLU A 404 10.47 -14.56 21.10
C GLU A 404 10.71 -13.04 21.16
N ALA A 405 10.41 -12.31 20.10
CA ALA A 405 10.56 -10.85 20.07
C ALA A 405 9.68 -10.17 21.14
N ILE A 406 8.44 -10.61 21.26
CA ILE A 406 7.49 -10.05 22.23
C ILE A 406 7.91 -10.38 23.66
N GLU A 407 8.40 -11.59 23.95
CA GLU A 407 8.94 -11.92 25.26
C GLU A 407 10.16 -11.08 25.62
N ARG A 408 11.04 -10.80 24.65
CA ARG A 408 12.19 -9.90 24.87
C ARG A 408 11.72 -8.48 25.22
N ILE A 409 10.71 -7.96 24.51
CA ILE A 409 10.15 -6.61 24.75
C ILE A 409 9.46 -6.55 26.12
N LYS A 410 8.70 -7.59 26.50
CA LYS A 410 8.04 -7.66 27.83
C LYS A 410 9.04 -7.59 28.98
N ASN A 411 10.20 -8.22 28.82
CA ASN A 411 11.25 -8.24 29.82
C ASN A 411 12.18 -7.02 29.76
N TRP A 412 11.99 -6.16 28.79
CA TRP A 412 12.80 -4.97 28.58
C TRP A 412 12.26 -3.79 29.38
N LYS A 413 13.16 -3.21 30.17
CA LYS A 413 12.88 -1.95 30.87
C LYS A 413 13.68 -0.86 30.17
N ILE A 414 13.00 -0.02 29.41
CA ILE A 414 13.60 1.18 28.83
C ILE A 414 14.12 2.05 29.97
N LYS A 415 15.42 2.33 29.91
CA LYS A 415 16.10 3.24 30.86
C LYS A 415 16.12 4.66 30.30
#